data_7a8eec4c12f9c00ab280c9f6c5fb785d
#
_entry.id   7a8eec4c12f9c00ab280c9f6c5fb785d
#
_cell.length_a   1.000
_cell.length_b   1.000
_cell.length_c   1.000
_cell.angle_alpha   90.00
_cell.angle_beta   90.00
_cell.angle_gamma   90.00
#
_symmetry.space_group_name_H-M   'P 1'
#
loop_
_entity.id
_entity.type
_entity.pdbx_description
1 polymer ?
#
loop_
_entity_poly.entity_id
_entity_poly.type
_entity_poly.pdbx_seq_one_letter_code
_entity_poly.pdbx_strand_id
1 'polypeptide(L)'
;MGEVGAQIVPLVSLVIINYNSVMDVMPMSFSMTGYGQSSLLFGGYKVTFEVKSVNHRYCEIVLRMPREWTGCEDVLRRRIQQHIKRGRIDVMINREHEDEDAASGPVLSLPAVRSYLKAANELKSEFGLTNDLSLRDIMTLPGVMENGEEAVSEPVLSDSWQALLEEGMEQCLLSLLQMRAREGSFLASDLELRLDKLEQIHSEMLELAPSVVIEYRDKLKQRLSELNDGTFPFDEHKFGMEIAIFADRSNIDEELTRLHSHIEQCRSLLKGQEPVGRKLDFLIQEMNRETNTIGSKSNHLTLVNRALEMKAELEKIREQAANLE
;
A
#
# COMPACT_ATOMS: atom_id res chain seq x y z
N MET A 1 26.12 -21.36 44.19
CA MET A 1 24.74 -21.85 44.22
C MET A 1 23.84 -20.65 44.44
N GLY A 2 23.07 -20.32 43.46
CA GLY A 2 22.12 -19.19 43.45
C GLY A 2 21.59 -19.05 42.05
N GLU A 3 20.62 -19.93 41.68
CA GLU A 3 19.87 -19.83 40.44
C GLU A 3 19.02 -18.58 40.48
N VAL A 4 19.32 -17.60 39.63
CA VAL A 4 18.40 -16.52 39.29
C VAL A 4 17.55 -17.04 38.13
N GLY A 5 16.47 -17.73 38.45
CA GLY A 5 15.43 -18.10 37.55
C GLY A 5 14.69 -16.83 37.12
N ALA A 6 15.01 -16.31 35.95
CA ALA A 6 14.19 -15.30 35.28
C ALA A 6 12.85 -15.94 34.93
N GLN A 7 11.81 -15.63 35.68
CA GLN A 7 10.43 -15.97 35.34
C GLN A 7 10.06 -15.18 34.06
N ILE A 8 10.07 -15.88 32.92
CA ILE A 8 9.43 -15.42 31.70
C ILE A 8 7.92 -15.49 31.95
N VAL A 9 7.34 -14.37 32.35
CA VAL A 9 5.88 -14.21 32.33
C VAL A 9 5.47 -14.22 30.84
N PRO A 10 4.56 -15.09 30.42
CA PRO A 10 4.15 -15.10 28.99
C PRO A 10 3.35 -13.84 28.69
N LEU A 11 4.00 -12.85 28.12
CA LEU A 11 3.39 -11.63 27.54
C LEU A 11 2.43 -11.94 26.38
N VAL A 12 2.44 -13.17 25.87
CA VAL A 12 1.57 -13.67 24.80
C VAL A 12 0.08 -13.45 25.10
N SER A 13 -0.32 -13.59 26.37
CA SER A 13 -1.73 -13.39 26.76
C SER A 13 -2.16 -11.92 26.72
N LEU A 14 -1.27 -10.98 26.99
CA LEU A 14 -1.56 -9.54 26.93
C LEU A 14 -1.62 -9.02 25.50
N VAL A 15 -0.80 -9.57 24.60
CA VAL A 15 -0.76 -9.18 23.17
C VAL A 15 -2.02 -9.68 22.45
N ILE A 16 -2.50 -10.88 22.74
CA ILE A 16 -3.73 -11.43 22.15
C ILE A 16 -4.97 -10.63 22.60
N ILE A 17 -5.03 -10.20 23.86
CA ILE A 17 -6.14 -9.37 24.38
C ILE A 17 -6.15 -7.99 23.70
N ASN A 18 -4.99 -7.39 23.46
CA ASN A 18 -4.89 -6.14 22.72
C ASN A 18 -5.25 -6.29 21.24
N TYR A 19 -4.94 -7.42 20.61
CA TYR A 19 -5.26 -7.68 19.20
C TYR A 19 -6.77 -7.68 18.94
N ASN A 20 -7.55 -8.42 19.71
CA ASN A 20 -9.00 -8.47 19.55
C ASN A 20 -9.66 -7.12 19.87
N SER A 21 -9.18 -6.37 20.87
CA SER A 21 -9.70 -5.04 21.20
C SER A 21 -9.33 -3.97 20.16
N VAL A 22 -8.22 -4.13 19.45
CA VAL A 22 -7.80 -3.22 18.36
C VAL A 22 -8.57 -3.53 17.08
N MET A 23 -8.87 -4.81 16.80
CA MET A 23 -9.67 -5.19 15.61
C MET A 23 -11.15 -4.81 15.75
N ASP A 24 -11.73 -4.82 16.95
CA ASP A 24 -13.12 -4.43 17.20
C ASP A 24 -13.37 -2.91 17.03
N VAL A 25 -12.31 -2.09 16.97
CA VAL A 25 -12.37 -0.62 16.84
C VAL A 25 -11.74 -0.15 15.50
N MET A 26 -11.22 -1.07 14.68
CA MET A 26 -10.59 -0.69 13.42
C MET A 26 -11.61 -0.19 12.37
N PRO A 27 -11.27 0.87 11.62
CA PRO A 27 -12.11 1.40 10.55
C PRO A 27 -12.36 0.34 9.47
N MET A 28 -13.50 0.45 8.79
CA MET A 28 -13.94 -0.49 7.76
C MET A 28 -13.04 -0.52 6.51
N SER A 29 -12.10 0.40 6.38
CA SER A 29 -11.24 0.55 5.20
C SER A 29 -9.77 0.66 5.61
N PHE A 30 -8.92 -0.10 4.94
CA PHE A 30 -7.47 -0.05 5.12
C PHE A 30 -6.79 0.51 3.88
N SER A 31 -5.71 1.28 4.08
CA SER A 31 -4.78 1.58 2.98
C SER A 31 -3.96 0.34 2.63
N MET A 32 -3.66 0.15 1.34
CA MET A 32 -2.70 -0.87 0.89
C MET A 32 -1.25 -0.50 1.20
N THR A 33 -0.97 0.78 1.45
CA THR A 33 0.36 1.28 1.80
C THR A 33 0.50 1.42 3.30
N GLY A 34 1.70 1.18 3.81
CA GLY A 34 1.99 1.35 5.21
C GLY A 34 3.40 0.91 5.59
N TYR A 35 3.80 1.27 6.81
CA TYR A 35 5.07 0.93 7.41
C TYR A 35 4.85 0.54 8.87
N GLY A 36 5.52 -0.51 9.30
CA GLY A 36 5.55 -0.95 10.68
C GLY A 36 6.98 -1.23 11.12
N GLN A 37 7.28 -0.95 12.37
CA GLN A 37 8.57 -1.20 12.97
C GLN A 37 8.40 -1.69 14.40
N SER A 38 9.25 -2.63 14.81
CA SER A 38 9.41 -3.06 16.20
C SER A 38 10.86 -3.38 16.49
N SER A 39 11.25 -3.38 17.74
CA SER A 39 12.57 -3.82 18.18
C SER A 39 12.49 -4.55 19.49
N LEU A 40 13.23 -5.65 19.62
CA LEU A 40 13.32 -6.47 20.82
C LEU A 40 14.78 -6.68 21.20
N LEU A 41 15.03 -6.76 22.52
CA LEU A 41 16.36 -7.07 23.06
C LEU A 41 16.38 -8.52 23.53
N PHE A 42 17.33 -9.31 23.09
CA PHE A 42 17.49 -10.70 23.48
C PHE A 42 18.94 -11.16 23.34
N GLY A 43 19.45 -11.79 24.40
CA GLY A 43 20.80 -12.38 24.39
C GLY A 43 21.92 -11.39 24.11
N GLY A 44 21.79 -10.11 24.49
CA GLY A 44 22.76 -9.04 24.20
C GLY A 44 22.69 -8.49 22.79
N TYR A 45 21.62 -8.84 22.04
CA TYR A 45 21.37 -8.32 20.70
C TYR A 45 20.07 -7.49 20.66
N LYS A 46 20.09 -6.42 19.90
CA LYS A 46 18.92 -5.68 19.47
C LYS A 46 18.49 -6.22 18.12
N VAL A 47 17.30 -6.79 18.06
CA VAL A 47 16.67 -7.28 16.83
C VAL A 47 15.61 -6.29 16.39
N THR A 48 15.79 -5.72 15.20
CA THR A 48 14.88 -4.72 14.61
C THR A 48 14.12 -5.37 13.47
N PHE A 49 12.80 -5.18 13.49
CA PHE A 49 11.87 -5.64 12.45
C PHE A 49 11.29 -4.42 11.75
N GLU A 50 11.33 -4.45 10.44
CA GLU A 50 10.71 -3.44 9.59
C GLU A 50 9.83 -4.14 8.56
N VAL A 51 8.61 -3.69 8.42
CA VAL A 51 7.66 -4.19 7.41
C VAL A 51 7.11 -3.03 6.63
N LYS A 52 7.24 -3.09 5.31
CA LYS A 52 6.71 -2.12 4.37
C LYS A 52 5.70 -2.78 3.45
N SER A 53 4.51 -2.21 3.36
CA SER A 53 3.45 -2.63 2.45
C SER A 53 3.27 -1.61 1.33
N VAL A 54 3.16 -2.10 0.10
CA VAL A 54 2.84 -1.28 -1.08
C VAL A 54 1.73 -1.95 -1.91
N ASN A 55 0.98 -1.13 -2.64
CA ASN A 55 -0.09 -1.63 -3.49
C ASN A 55 0.46 -2.61 -4.53
N HIS A 56 -0.07 -3.83 -4.54
CA HIS A 56 0.24 -4.85 -5.53
C HIS A 56 -0.96 -5.77 -5.77
N ARG A 57 -1.06 -6.33 -6.98
CA ARG A 57 -2.21 -7.14 -7.40
C ARG A 57 -2.36 -8.43 -6.59
N TYR A 58 -1.23 -9.04 -6.21
CA TYR A 58 -1.15 -10.28 -5.45
C TYR A 58 -0.49 -10.06 -4.11
N CYS A 59 -0.63 -11.01 -3.17
CA CYS A 59 0.15 -11.02 -1.95
C CYS A 59 1.55 -11.56 -2.26
N GLU A 60 2.54 -10.67 -2.34
CA GLU A 60 3.94 -10.99 -2.54
C GLU A 60 4.71 -10.63 -1.27
N ILE A 61 5.39 -11.60 -0.67
CA ILE A 61 6.14 -11.39 0.57
C ILE A 61 7.61 -11.61 0.28
N VAL A 62 8.42 -10.60 0.52
CA VAL A 62 9.88 -10.65 0.42
C VAL A 62 10.46 -10.49 1.82
N LEU A 63 11.10 -11.56 2.34
CA LEU A 63 11.78 -11.53 3.63
C LEU A 63 13.27 -11.40 3.42
N ARG A 64 13.88 -10.48 4.15
CA ARG A 64 15.32 -10.30 4.27
C ARG A 64 15.71 -10.41 5.72
N MET A 65 16.50 -11.42 6.05
CA MET A 65 16.93 -11.71 7.42
C MET A 65 18.31 -12.33 7.43
N PRO A 66 19.03 -12.34 8.55
CA PRO A 66 20.27 -13.08 8.73
C PRO A 66 20.13 -14.56 8.34
N ARG A 67 21.18 -15.15 7.76
CA ARG A 67 21.17 -16.53 7.23
C ARG A 67 20.82 -17.57 8.29
N GLU A 68 21.21 -17.32 9.51
CA GLU A 68 20.99 -18.21 10.66
C GLU A 68 19.48 -18.41 10.95
N TRP A 69 18.63 -17.46 10.56
CA TRP A 69 17.19 -17.49 10.81
C TRP A 69 16.35 -17.94 9.62
N THR A 70 16.99 -18.34 8.52
CA THR A 70 16.27 -18.79 7.30
C THR A 70 15.30 -19.95 7.59
N GLY A 71 15.59 -20.79 8.61
CA GLY A 71 14.67 -21.85 9.03
C GLY A 71 13.31 -21.35 9.57
N CYS A 72 13.20 -20.08 10.00
CA CYS A 72 11.96 -19.48 10.45
C CYS A 72 11.16 -18.79 9.34
N GLU A 73 11.67 -18.71 8.12
CA GLU A 73 11.04 -17.98 7.01
C GLU A 73 9.59 -18.41 6.78
N ASP A 74 9.33 -19.71 6.72
CA ASP A 74 7.98 -20.25 6.47
C ASP A 74 6.99 -19.92 7.59
N VAL A 75 7.46 -19.86 8.83
CA VAL A 75 6.62 -19.51 9.99
C VAL A 75 6.24 -18.04 9.93
N LEU A 76 7.23 -17.16 9.70
CA LEU A 76 7.00 -15.73 9.58
C LEU A 76 6.12 -15.39 8.37
N ARG A 77 6.34 -16.06 7.22
CA ARG A 77 5.53 -15.88 6.01
C ARG A 77 4.07 -16.25 6.26
N ARG A 78 3.81 -17.36 6.94
CA ARG A 78 2.44 -17.76 7.32
C ARG A 78 1.79 -16.74 8.25
N ARG A 79 2.54 -16.20 9.20
CA ARG A 79 2.06 -15.17 10.12
C ARG A 79 1.63 -13.90 9.37
N ILE A 80 2.45 -13.42 8.44
CA ILE A 80 2.12 -12.27 7.59
C ILE A 80 0.86 -12.52 6.76
N GLN A 81 0.72 -13.72 6.17
CA GLN A 81 -0.44 -14.10 5.33
C GLN A 81 -1.76 -14.19 6.12
N GLN A 82 -1.71 -14.40 7.44
CA GLN A 82 -2.90 -14.37 8.29
C GLN A 82 -3.49 -12.96 8.35
N HIS A 83 -2.63 -11.93 8.40
CA HIS A 83 -3.02 -10.53 8.54
C HIS A 83 -3.24 -9.79 7.23
N ILE A 84 -2.45 -10.13 6.18
CA ILE A 84 -2.43 -9.40 4.92
C ILE A 84 -2.73 -10.34 3.76
N LYS A 85 -3.81 -10.03 3.03
CA LYS A 85 -4.28 -10.88 1.91
C LYS A 85 -3.82 -10.37 0.55
N ARG A 86 -3.44 -9.08 0.47
CA ARG A 86 -3.06 -8.42 -0.79
C ARG A 86 -1.96 -7.39 -0.55
N GLY A 87 -1.16 -7.13 -1.58
CA GLY A 87 -0.06 -6.17 -1.53
C GLY A 87 1.31 -6.84 -1.60
N ARG A 88 2.34 -6.06 -1.89
CA ARG A 88 3.73 -6.49 -1.75
C ARG A 88 4.24 -6.05 -0.37
N ILE A 89 4.75 -7.02 0.37
CA ILE A 89 5.23 -6.86 1.73
C ILE A 89 6.73 -7.11 1.73
N ASP A 90 7.50 -6.06 1.89
CA ASP A 90 8.95 -6.14 2.08
C ASP A 90 9.24 -6.13 3.59
N VAL A 91 9.87 -7.19 4.06
CA VAL A 91 10.24 -7.38 5.47
C VAL A 91 11.76 -7.37 5.59
N MET A 92 12.27 -6.61 6.53
CA MET A 92 13.69 -6.58 6.89
C MET A 92 13.84 -6.86 8.38
N ILE A 93 14.66 -7.86 8.72
CA ILE A 93 15.00 -8.20 10.09
C ILE A 93 16.51 -8.05 10.22
N ASN A 94 16.94 -7.13 11.09
CA ASN A 94 18.34 -6.86 11.36
C ASN A 94 18.66 -7.23 12.81
N ARG A 95 19.91 -7.66 13.04
CA ARG A 95 20.45 -7.93 14.35
C ARG A 95 21.68 -7.05 14.57
N GLU A 96 21.70 -6.32 15.65
CA GLU A 96 22.80 -5.47 16.09
C GLU A 96 23.22 -5.87 17.50
N HIS A 97 24.49 -5.82 17.82
CA HIS A 97 24.97 -6.02 19.19
C HIS A 97 24.61 -4.80 20.04
N GLU A 98 24.14 -4.99 21.28
CA GLU A 98 23.75 -3.88 22.17
C GLU A 98 24.96 -3.05 22.61
N ASP A 99 26.14 -3.70 22.79
CA ASP A 99 27.40 -3.05 23.14
C ASP A 99 28.19 -2.73 21.85
N GLU A 100 28.16 -1.47 21.40
CA GLU A 100 28.97 -0.98 20.28
C GLU A 100 30.48 -1.17 20.51
N ASP A 101 30.96 -1.18 21.76
CA ASP A 101 32.39 -1.39 22.12
C ASP A 101 32.82 -2.86 22.05
N ALA A 102 31.91 -3.84 22.10
CA ALA A 102 32.26 -5.25 22.04
C ALA A 102 32.45 -5.79 20.59
N ALA A 103 31.92 -5.12 19.60
CA ALA A 103 31.89 -5.59 18.20
C ALA A 103 32.91 -4.93 17.28
N SER A 104 33.69 -3.96 17.73
CA SER A 104 34.47 -3.09 16.83
C SER A 104 35.91 -3.48 16.57
N GLY A 105 36.33 -4.69 16.92
CA GLY A 105 37.70 -5.13 16.64
C GLY A 105 37.80 -6.50 15.95
N PRO A 106 38.81 -6.71 15.12
CA PRO A 106 39.07 -8.04 14.59
C PRO A 106 39.41 -9.02 15.73
N VAL A 107 38.70 -10.13 15.79
CA VAL A 107 38.88 -11.19 16.80
C VAL A 107 39.82 -12.26 16.25
N LEU A 108 40.78 -12.69 17.08
CA LEU A 108 41.73 -13.73 16.72
C LEU A 108 41.12 -15.13 16.92
N SER A 109 40.98 -15.91 15.85
CA SER A 109 40.57 -17.31 15.90
C SER A 109 41.72 -18.22 16.36
N LEU A 110 41.81 -18.46 17.65
CA LEU A 110 42.84 -19.36 18.23
C LEU A 110 42.82 -20.79 17.66
N PRO A 111 41.64 -21.40 17.35
CA PRO A 111 41.59 -22.71 16.68
C PRO A 111 42.22 -22.69 15.30
N ALA A 112 41.97 -21.66 14.47
CA ALA A 112 42.56 -21.50 13.16
C ALA A 112 44.11 -21.35 13.26
N VAL A 113 44.58 -20.49 14.17
CA VAL A 113 46.03 -20.32 14.44
C VAL A 113 46.70 -21.65 14.80
N ARG A 114 46.07 -22.43 15.72
CA ARG A 114 46.61 -23.75 16.12
C ARG A 114 46.70 -24.72 14.92
N SER A 115 45.69 -24.73 14.07
CA SER A 115 45.65 -25.59 12.87
C SER A 115 46.77 -25.24 11.88
N TYR A 116 46.99 -23.96 11.63
CA TYR A 116 48.10 -23.49 10.76
C TYR A 116 49.46 -23.76 11.33
N LEU A 117 49.68 -23.55 12.64
CA LEU A 117 50.94 -23.87 13.30
C LEU A 117 51.24 -25.37 13.28
N LYS A 118 50.22 -26.23 13.45
CA LYS A 118 50.37 -27.67 13.33
C LYS A 118 50.77 -28.08 11.91
N ALA A 119 50.08 -27.59 10.90
CA ALA A 119 50.41 -27.85 9.49
C ALA A 119 51.82 -27.35 9.13
N ALA A 120 52.23 -26.17 9.62
CA ALA A 120 53.58 -25.65 9.41
C ALA A 120 54.66 -26.54 10.04
N ASN A 121 54.41 -27.07 11.25
CA ASN A 121 55.36 -28.00 11.90
C ASN A 121 55.44 -29.34 11.16
N GLU A 122 54.35 -29.87 10.64
CA GLU A 122 54.36 -31.08 9.81
C GLU A 122 55.18 -30.88 8.53
N LEU A 123 55.00 -29.75 7.82
CA LEU A 123 55.78 -29.41 6.63
C LEU A 123 57.29 -29.25 6.94
N LYS A 124 57.64 -28.66 8.10
CA LYS A 124 59.03 -28.57 8.55
C LYS A 124 59.66 -29.95 8.76
N SER A 125 58.93 -30.85 9.41
CA SER A 125 59.43 -32.18 9.73
C SER A 125 59.58 -33.09 8.51
N GLU A 126 58.66 -32.95 7.54
CA GLU A 126 58.58 -33.86 6.38
C GLU A 126 59.45 -33.36 5.21
N PHE A 127 59.56 -32.05 5.02
CA PHE A 127 60.26 -31.44 3.88
C PHE A 127 61.54 -30.68 4.23
N GLY A 128 61.93 -30.63 5.52
CA GLY A 128 63.18 -29.95 5.97
C GLY A 128 63.15 -28.42 5.78
N LEU A 129 61.92 -27.80 5.74
CA LEU A 129 61.81 -26.37 5.56
C LEU A 129 62.21 -25.61 6.83
N THR A 130 63.11 -24.58 6.67
CA THR A 130 63.64 -23.83 7.81
C THR A 130 62.98 -22.47 8.09
N ASN A 131 62.01 -22.07 7.29
CA ASN A 131 61.38 -20.79 7.47
C ASN A 131 60.34 -20.83 8.60
N ASP A 132 60.37 -19.87 9.53
CA ASP A 132 59.44 -19.71 10.61
C ASP A 132 58.34 -18.72 10.19
N LEU A 133 57.09 -19.03 10.51
CA LEU A 133 55.96 -18.12 10.32
C LEU A 133 56.10 -16.93 11.27
N SER A 134 56.18 -15.74 10.72
CA SER A 134 56.11 -14.52 11.53
C SER A 134 54.72 -14.22 12.01
N LEU A 135 54.61 -13.37 13.05
CA LEU A 135 53.30 -12.91 13.53
C LEU A 135 52.45 -12.27 12.40
N ARG A 136 53.10 -11.53 11.51
CA ARG A 136 52.47 -10.90 10.36
C ARG A 136 51.90 -11.95 9.39
N ASP A 137 52.65 -13.00 9.12
CA ASP A 137 52.21 -14.07 8.22
C ASP A 137 50.98 -14.75 8.79
N ILE A 138 50.96 -15.07 10.10
CA ILE A 138 49.83 -15.68 10.79
C ILE A 138 48.60 -14.80 10.72
N MET A 139 48.73 -13.48 10.94
CA MET A 139 47.60 -12.54 10.89
C MET A 139 46.99 -12.34 9.48
N THR A 140 47.74 -12.70 8.43
CA THR A 140 47.24 -12.61 7.04
C THR A 140 46.61 -13.90 6.53
N LEU A 141 46.70 -15.02 7.30
CA LEU A 141 46.10 -16.28 6.90
C LEU A 141 44.58 -16.24 6.98
N PRO A 142 43.88 -16.84 6.00
CA PRO A 142 42.41 -16.88 5.99
C PRO A 142 41.83 -17.49 7.26
N GLY A 143 40.81 -16.87 7.83
CA GLY A 143 40.13 -17.36 9.04
C GLY A 143 40.89 -17.19 10.36
N VAL A 144 42.07 -16.52 10.36
CA VAL A 144 42.84 -16.19 11.57
C VAL A 144 42.31 -14.89 12.20
N MET A 145 42.05 -13.88 11.37
CA MET A 145 41.41 -12.63 11.78
C MET A 145 39.99 -12.67 11.29
N GLU A 146 39.04 -12.79 12.19
CA GLU A 146 37.63 -12.76 11.92
C GLU A 146 37.06 -11.39 12.34
N ASN A 147 36.15 -10.85 11.58
CA ASN A 147 35.38 -9.68 12.04
C ASN A 147 34.59 -10.11 13.27
N GLY A 148 34.59 -9.31 14.34
CA GLY A 148 33.99 -9.67 15.62
C GLY A 148 32.52 -10.11 15.54
N GLU A 149 31.86 -9.79 14.45
CA GLU A 149 30.49 -10.23 14.12
C GLU A 149 30.38 -11.74 13.78
N GLU A 150 31.47 -12.37 13.25
CA GLU A 150 31.46 -13.78 12.85
C GLU A 150 32.00 -14.74 13.96
N ALA A 151 32.68 -14.21 14.96
CA ALA A 151 33.36 -15.01 16.00
C ALA A 151 32.44 -15.43 17.16
N VAL A 152 31.22 -14.88 17.25
CA VAL A 152 30.22 -15.32 18.21
C VAL A 152 29.56 -16.56 17.65
N SER A 153 29.84 -17.72 18.26
CA SER A 153 29.24 -19.02 17.94
C SER A 153 27.79 -18.87 17.50
N GLU A 154 27.51 -19.33 16.26
CA GLU A 154 26.17 -19.32 15.65
C GLU A 154 25.12 -19.60 16.74
N PRO A 155 24.17 -18.71 16.99
CA PRO A 155 23.05 -19.07 17.81
C PRO A 155 22.29 -20.14 17.03
N VAL A 156 22.53 -21.40 17.34
CA VAL A 156 21.68 -22.50 16.91
C VAL A 156 20.25 -22.04 17.14
N LEU A 157 19.44 -22.11 16.11
CA LEU A 157 18.03 -21.71 16.13
C LEU A 157 17.35 -22.43 17.31
N SER A 158 17.36 -21.80 18.48
CA SER A 158 16.72 -22.35 19.68
C SER A 158 15.24 -21.92 19.64
N ASP A 159 14.40 -22.71 20.27
CA ASP A 159 12.95 -22.40 20.40
C ASP A 159 12.71 -20.98 20.94
N SER A 160 13.64 -20.46 21.75
CA SER A 160 13.58 -19.10 22.30
C SER A 160 13.85 -18.00 21.23
N TRP A 161 14.74 -18.22 20.27
CA TRP A 161 14.93 -17.30 19.15
C TRP A 161 13.74 -17.31 18.19
N GLN A 162 13.15 -18.47 17.93
CA GLN A 162 11.95 -18.57 17.12
C GLN A 162 10.80 -17.81 17.77
N ALA A 163 10.57 -17.98 19.07
CA ALA A 163 9.53 -17.26 19.81
C ALA A 163 9.74 -15.74 19.75
N LEU A 164 10.99 -15.25 19.88
CA LEU A 164 11.32 -13.83 19.74
C LEU A 164 11.00 -13.29 18.35
N LEU A 165 11.37 -14.04 17.31
CA LEU A 165 11.13 -13.63 15.92
C LEU A 165 9.62 -13.56 15.64
N GLU A 166 8.83 -14.50 16.14
CA GLU A 166 7.38 -14.48 16.02
C GLU A 166 6.76 -13.31 16.78
N GLU A 167 7.21 -13.02 18.01
CA GLU A 167 6.73 -11.89 18.80
C GLU A 167 7.08 -10.55 18.17
N GLY A 168 8.34 -10.36 17.74
CA GLY A 168 8.78 -9.13 17.08
C GLY A 168 8.04 -8.88 15.78
N MET A 169 7.80 -9.93 15.00
CA MET A 169 7.02 -9.84 13.77
C MET A 169 5.57 -9.44 14.07
N GLU A 170 4.94 -10.03 15.08
CA GLU A 170 3.56 -9.69 15.47
C GLU A 170 3.42 -8.23 15.89
N GLN A 171 4.33 -7.72 16.73
CA GLN A 171 4.36 -6.31 17.12
C GLN A 171 4.55 -5.38 15.89
N CYS A 172 5.43 -5.76 14.98
CA CYS A 172 5.68 -5.01 13.75
C CYS A 172 4.45 -4.99 12.84
N LEU A 173 3.76 -6.12 12.68
CA LEU A 173 2.52 -6.22 11.91
C LEU A 173 1.38 -5.41 12.54
N LEU A 174 1.25 -5.39 13.86
CA LEU A 174 0.28 -4.54 14.55
C LEU A 174 0.53 -3.05 14.29
N SER A 175 1.79 -2.62 14.34
CA SER A 175 2.18 -1.25 13.99
C SER A 175 1.81 -0.90 12.55
N LEU A 176 2.09 -1.80 11.59
CA LEU A 176 1.71 -1.65 10.18
C LEU A 176 0.19 -1.54 10.02
N LEU A 177 -0.59 -2.44 10.64
CA LEU A 177 -2.05 -2.44 10.55
C LEU A 177 -2.67 -1.17 11.12
N GLN A 178 -2.14 -0.65 12.24
CA GLN A 178 -2.58 0.61 12.80
C GLN A 178 -2.33 1.79 11.85
N MET A 179 -1.17 1.82 11.19
CA MET A 179 -0.87 2.85 10.19
C MET A 179 -1.82 2.75 9.00
N ARG A 180 -2.01 1.54 8.45
CA ARG A 180 -2.93 1.28 7.33
C ARG A 180 -4.38 1.65 7.66
N ALA A 181 -4.82 1.39 8.89
CA ALA A 181 -6.16 1.74 9.37
C ALA A 181 -6.35 3.27 9.43
N ARG A 182 -5.38 4.00 9.97
CA ARG A 182 -5.42 5.48 10.01
C ARG A 182 -5.45 6.07 8.60
N GLU A 183 -4.55 5.63 7.73
CA GLU A 183 -4.50 6.09 6.34
C GLU A 183 -5.78 5.73 5.58
N GLY A 184 -6.31 4.52 5.77
CA GLY A 184 -7.58 4.09 5.18
C GLY A 184 -8.76 4.97 5.61
N SER A 185 -8.82 5.38 6.88
CA SER A 185 -9.86 6.29 7.36
C SER A 185 -9.77 7.69 6.73
N PHE A 186 -8.54 8.21 6.53
CA PHE A 186 -8.34 9.49 5.82
C PHE A 186 -8.74 9.39 4.36
N LEU A 187 -8.37 8.29 3.68
CA LEU A 187 -8.76 8.05 2.29
C LEU A 187 -10.28 7.94 2.13
N ALA A 188 -10.96 7.23 3.02
CA ALA A 188 -12.41 7.10 3.01
C ALA A 188 -13.09 8.47 3.19
N SER A 189 -12.62 9.29 4.13
CA SER A 189 -13.15 10.64 4.35
C SER A 189 -12.91 11.57 3.15
N ASP A 190 -11.74 11.52 2.50
CA ASP A 190 -11.46 12.28 1.28
C ASP A 190 -12.37 11.84 0.13
N LEU A 191 -12.60 10.53 -0.02
CA LEU A 191 -13.52 10.00 -1.03
C LEU A 191 -14.97 10.45 -0.80
N GLU A 192 -15.45 10.49 0.45
CA GLU A 192 -16.78 11.01 0.77
C GLU A 192 -16.92 12.49 0.36
N LEU A 193 -15.93 13.34 0.69
CA LEU A 193 -15.95 14.75 0.27
C LEU A 193 -15.95 14.92 -1.26
N ARG A 194 -15.23 14.05 -1.97
CA ARG A 194 -15.23 14.06 -3.44
C ARG A 194 -16.56 13.58 -4.03
N LEU A 195 -17.20 12.61 -3.42
CA LEU A 195 -18.55 12.17 -3.81
C LEU A 195 -19.57 13.29 -3.59
N ASP A 196 -19.47 14.05 -2.49
CA ASP A 196 -20.31 15.24 -2.27
C ASP A 196 -20.13 16.28 -3.38
N LYS A 197 -18.87 16.48 -3.82
CA LYS A 197 -18.59 17.37 -4.94
C LYS A 197 -19.17 16.86 -6.26
N LEU A 198 -19.09 15.55 -6.53
CA LEU A 198 -19.73 14.96 -7.72
C LEU A 198 -21.25 15.17 -7.69
N GLU A 199 -21.87 15.01 -6.53
CA GLU A 199 -23.33 15.22 -6.37
C GLU A 199 -23.71 16.69 -6.58
N GLN A 200 -22.88 17.63 -6.10
CA GLN A 200 -23.07 19.04 -6.40
C GLN A 200 -23.02 19.32 -7.91
N ILE A 201 -21.98 18.83 -8.59
CA ILE A 201 -21.84 19.01 -10.05
C ILE A 201 -23.00 18.36 -10.79
N HIS A 202 -23.45 17.17 -10.36
CA HIS A 202 -24.63 16.50 -10.91
C HIS A 202 -25.89 17.36 -10.76
N SER A 203 -26.14 17.95 -9.58
CA SER A 203 -27.27 18.82 -9.33
C SER A 203 -27.26 20.05 -10.22
N GLU A 204 -26.09 20.70 -10.40
CA GLU A 204 -25.93 21.81 -11.32
C GLU A 204 -26.20 21.43 -12.78
N MET A 205 -25.80 20.22 -13.21
CA MET A 205 -26.11 19.70 -14.54
C MET A 205 -27.60 19.45 -14.72
N LEU A 206 -28.28 18.91 -13.69
CA LEU A 206 -29.72 18.66 -13.69
C LEU A 206 -30.52 19.96 -13.84
N GLU A 207 -30.07 21.03 -13.17
CA GLU A 207 -30.69 22.35 -13.27
C GLU A 207 -30.48 23.00 -14.66
N LEU A 208 -29.32 22.76 -15.27
CA LEU A 208 -28.94 23.31 -16.58
C LEU A 208 -29.63 22.58 -17.76
N ALA A 209 -29.91 21.28 -17.63
CA ALA A 209 -30.39 20.44 -18.72
C ALA A 209 -31.66 21.00 -19.42
N PRO A 210 -32.68 21.49 -18.72
CA PRO A 210 -33.88 22.06 -19.38
C PRO A 210 -33.58 23.33 -20.16
N SER A 211 -32.60 24.14 -19.77
CA SER A 211 -32.27 25.41 -20.42
C SER A 211 -31.64 25.23 -21.81
N VAL A 212 -31.01 24.09 -22.07
CA VAL A 212 -30.28 23.78 -23.33
C VAL A 212 -31.23 23.87 -24.54
N VAL A 213 -32.39 23.28 -24.46
CA VAL A 213 -33.39 23.29 -25.55
C VAL A 213 -33.95 24.68 -25.73
N ILE A 214 -34.22 25.41 -24.63
CA ILE A 214 -34.77 26.78 -24.67
C ILE A 214 -33.74 27.71 -25.34
N GLU A 215 -32.50 27.67 -24.94
CA GLU A 215 -31.45 28.51 -25.57
C GLU A 215 -31.23 28.17 -27.04
N TYR A 216 -31.26 26.89 -27.39
CA TYR A 216 -31.11 26.47 -28.79
C TYR A 216 -32.28 27.03 -29.62
N ARG A 217 -33.53 26.91 -29.14
CA ARG A 217 -34.71 27.46 -29.80
C ARG A 217 -34.56 28.95 -30.03
N ASP A 218 -34.14 29.71 -29.02
CA ASP A 218 -34.07 31.16 -29.08
C ASP A 218 -32.92 31.61 -30.05
N LYS A 219 -31.74 30.95 -30.00
CA LYS A 219 -30.65 31.15 -30.94
C LYS A 219 -31.03 30.81 -32.39
N LEU A 220 -31.77 29.71 -32.59
CA LEU A 220 -32.22 29.31 -33.93
C LEU A 220 -33.22 30.31 -34.48
N LYS A 221 -34.16 30.78 -33.65
CA LYS A 221 -35.13 31.80 -34.01
C LYS A 221 -34.47 33.12 -34.40
N GLN A 222 -33.46 33.57 -33.64
CA GLN A 222 -32.69 34.76 -33.94
C GLN A 222 -31.96 34.63 -35.27
N ARG A 223 -31.23 33.53 -35.49
CA ARG A 223 -30.52 33.29 -36.78
C ARG A 223 -31.46 33.27 -37.96
N LEU A 224 -32.62 32.66 -37.85
CA LEU A 224 -33.62 32.67 -38.92
C LEU A 224 -34.11 34.08 -39.21
N SER A 225 -34.32 34.92 -38.17
CA SER A 225 -34.73 36.30 -38.36
C SER A 225 -33.62 37.15 -39.05
N GLU A 226 -32.38 36.91 -38.73
CA GLU A 226 -31.21 37.59 -39.33
C GLU A 226 -31.00 37.20 -40.82
N LEU A 227 -31.31 35.94 -41.16
CA LEU A 227 -31.19 35.40 -42.52
C LEU A 227 -32.43 35.68 -43.39
N ASN A 228 -33.53 36.09 -42.81
CA ASN A 228 -34.76 36.33 -43.52
C ASN A 228 -34.76 37.73 -44.17
N ASP A 229 -34.39 37.76 -45.44
CA ASP A 229 -34.42 38.94 -46.30
C ASP A 229 -35.77 39.18 -46.96
N GLY A 230 -36.82 38.47 -46.50
CA GLY A 230 -38.19 38.52 -47.03
C GLY A 230 -38.40 37.58 -48.22
N THR A 231 -37.41 36.81 -48.66
CA THR A 231 -37.53 35.88 -49.80
C THR A 231 -38.14 34.54 -49.41
N PHE A 232 -38.04 34.13 -48.12
CA PHE A 232 -38.55 32.87 -47.64
C PHE A 232 -39.58 33.06 -46.53
N PRO A 233 -40.79 32.45 -46.64
CA PRO A 233 -41.76 32.46 -45.54
C PRO A 233 -41.24 31.62 -44.37
N PHE A 234 -41.39 32.12 -43.13
CA PHE A 234 -41.10 31.36 -41.93
C PHE A 234 -42.06 30.18 -41.78
N ASP A 235 -41.55 28.95 -41.76
CA ASP A 235 -42.32 27.73 -41.61
C ASP A 235 -42.27 27.25 -40.15
N GLU A 236 -43.30 27.56 -39.37
CA GLU A 236 -43.40 27.18 -37.95
C GLU A 236 -43.36 25.68 -37.73
N HIS A 237 -43.89 24.88 -38.65
CA HIS A 237 -43.90 23.43 -38.55
C HIS A 237 -42.48 22.86 -38.67
N LYS A 238 -41.71 23.30 -39.65
CA LYS A 238 -40.29 22.87 -39.81
C LYS A 238 -39.43 23.35 -38.66
N PHE A 239 -39.65 24.55 -38.14
CA PHE A 239 -38.96 25.07 -36.96
C PHE A 239 -39.27 24.22 -35.73
N GLY A 240 -40.55 23.87 -35.48
CA GLY A 240 -40.95 22.99 -34.39
C GLY A 240 -40.34 21.59 -34.49
N MET A 241 -40.29 21.01 -35.71
CA MET A 241 -39.67 19.69 -35.92
C MET A 241 -38.15 19.74 -35.63
N GLU A 242 -37.43 20.79 -36.03
CA GLU A 242 -35.99 20.91 -35.75
C GLU A 242 -35.72 20.99 -34.25
N ILE A 243 -36.54 21.73 -33.50
CA ILE A 243 -36.43 21.80 -32.03
C ILE A 243 -36.71 20.45 -31.38
N ALA A 244 -37.72 19.71 -31.86
CA ALA A 244 -38.04 18.39 -31.33
C ALA A 244 -36.91 17.39 -31.57
N ILE A 245 -36.32 17.39 -32.77
CA ILE A 245 -35.15 16.56 -33.10
C ILE A 245 -33.94 16.93 -32.24
N PHE A 246 -33.71 18.24 -32.05
CA PHE A 246 -32.62 18.70 -31.18
C PHE A 246 -32.88 18.29 -29.73
N ALA A 247 -34.08 18.45 -29.20
CA ALA A 247 -34.43 18.06 -27.84
C ALA A 247 -34.21 16.57 -27.58
N ASP A 248 -34.58 15.71 -28.54
CA ASP A 248 -34.36 14.28 -28.45
C ASP A 248 -32.87 13.92 -28.44
N ARG A 249 -32.08 14.54 -29.34
CA ARG A 249 -30.63 14.31 -29.41
C ARG A 249 -29.86 14.84 -28.22
N SER A 250 -30.28 15.93 -27.61
CA SER A 250 -29.65 16.58 -26.47
C SER A 250 -30.17 16.09 -25.10
N ASN A 251 -31.11 15.14 -25.12
CA ASN A 251 -31.65 14.56 -23.89
C ASN A 251 -30.55 13.76 -23.17
N ILE A 252 -30.32 14.11 -21.89
CA ILE A 252 -29.32 13.52 -20.99
C ILE A 252 -29.95 13.00 -19.68
N ASP A 253 -31.25 12.89 -19.59
CA ASP A 253 -31.95 12.51 -18.37
C ASP A 253 -31.58 11.10 -17.90
N GLU A 254 -31.36 10.19 -18.85
CA GLU A 254 -30.95 8.81 -18.56
C GLU A 254 -29.55 8.80 -17.99
N GLU A 255 -28.59 9.52 -18.59
CA GLU A 255 -27.21 9.61 -18.13
C GLU A 255 -27.13 10.25 -16.74
N LEU A 256 -27.90 11.31 -16.48
CA LEU A 256 -27.97 11.94 -15.16
C LEU A 256 -28.54 10.99 -14.12
N THR A 257 -29.60 10.25 -14.43
CA THR A 257 -30.20 9.25 -13.53
C THR A 257 -29.21 8.14 -13.19
N ARG A 258 -28.48 7.62 -14.18
CA ARG A 258 -27.45 6.59 -13.99
C ARG A 258 -26.30 7.11 -13.15
N LEU A 259 -25.84 8.33 -13.45
CA LEU A 259 -24.75 8.98 -12.72
C LEU A 259 -25.08 9.11 -11.22
N HIS A 260 -26.28 9.59 -10.88
CA HIS A 260 -26.77 9.67 -9.51
C HIS A 260 -26.80 8.28 -8.83
N SER A 261 -27.33 7.27 -9.53
CA SER A 261 -27.35 5.90 -9.00
C SER A 261 -25.95 5.36 -8.70
N HIS A 262 -24.97 5.64 -9.56
CA HIS A 262 -23.59 5.20 -9.34
C HIS A 262 -22.91 5.94 -8.19
N ILE A 263 -23.18 7.24 -7.99
CA ILE A 263 -22.68 8.00 -6.84
C ILE A 263 -23.21 7.38 -5.53
N GLU A 264 -24.51 7.09 -5.45
CA GLU A 264 -25.10 6.44 -4.29
C GLU A 264 -24.55 5.03 -4.02
N GLN A 265 -24.29 4.25 -5.07
CA GLN A 265 -23.62 2.95 -4.94
C GLN A 265 -22.21 3.10 -4.40
N CYS A 266 -21.43 4.11 -4.83
CA CYS A 266 -20.10 4.39 -4.28
C CYS A 266 -20.17 4.70 -2.78
N ARG A 267 -21.14 5.54 -2.35
CA ARG A 267 -21.35 5.85 -0.92
C ARG A 267 -21.69 4.59 -0.10
N SER A 268 -22.53 3.73 -0.66
CA SER A 268 -22.90 2.46 -0.01
C SER A 268 -21.70 1.52 0.13
N LEU A 269 -20.83 1.45 -0.87
CA LEU A 269 -19.61 0.64 -0.82
C LEU A 269 -18.63 1.14 0.24
N LEU A 270 -18.43 2.46 0.38
CA LEU A 270 -17.54 3.03 1.38
C LEU A 270 -17.99 2.75 2.83
N LYS A 271 -19.28 2.50 3.05
CA LYS A 271 -19.85 2.12 4.34
C LYS A 271 -19.87 0.61 4.59
N GLY A 272 -19.51 -0.20 3.58
CA GLY A 272 -19.48 -1.66 3.67
C GLY A 272 -18.20 -2.20 4.32
N GLN A 273 -18.23 -3.49 4.69
CA GLN A 273 -17.09 -4.21 5.30
C GLN A 273 -16.30 -5.05 4.28
N GLU A 274 -16.66 -5.01 3.01
CA GLU A 274 -16.00 -5.80 1.98
C GLU A 274 -14.92 -4.99 1.25
N PRO A 275 -13.89 -5.66 0.67
CA PRO A 275 -12.89 -4.98 -0.14
C PRO A 275 -13.54 -4.19 -1.28
N VAL A 276 -13.38 -2.86 -1.25
CA VAL A 276 -14.17 -1.93 -2.09
C VAL A 276 -13.48 -1.53 -3.40
N GLY A 277 -12.14 -1.59 -3.46
CA GLY A 277 -11.35 -0.98 -4.54
C GLY A 277 -11.76 -1.39 -5.96
N ARG A 278 -12.01 -2.68 -6.22
CA ARG A 278 -12.44 -3.15 -7.57
C ARG A 278 -13.85 -2.71 -7.93
N LYS A 279 -14.77 -2.72 -6.96
CA LYS A 279 -16.15 -2.32 -7.18
C LYS A 279 -16.23 -0.82 -7.44
N LEU A 280 -15.44 -0.03 -6.70
CA LEU A 280 -15.31 1.42 -6.93
C LEU A 280 -14.72 1.72 -8.31
N ASP A 281 -13.62 1.05 -8.71
CA ASP A 281 -13.03 1.26 -10.05
C ASP A 281 -14.04 1.00 -11.17
N PHE A 282 -14.85 -0.05 -11.05
CA PHE A 282 -15.94 -0.33 -12.01
C PHE A 282 -16.97 0.81 -12.04
N LEU A 283 -17.48 1.26 -10.89
CA LEU A 283 -18.45 2.35 -10.83
C LEU A 283 -17.90 3.66 -11.38
N ILE A 284 -16.62 3.96 -11.11
CA ILE A 284 -15.95 5.14 -11.65
C ILE A 284 -15.87 5.06 -13.17
N GLN A 285 -15.59 3.89 -13.74
CA GLN A 285 -15.58 3.68 -15.20
C GLN A 285 -16.96 3.91 -15.81
N GLU A 286 -18.03 3.42 -15.18
CA GLU A 286 -19.39 3.68 -15.64
C GLU A 286 -19.76 5.17 -15.52
N MET A 287 -19.44 5.83 -14.40
CA MET A 287 -19.64 7.28 -14.26
C MET A 287 -18.87 8.09 -15.32
N ASN A 288 -17.66 7.71 -15.65
CA ASN A 288 -16.88 8.31 -16.74
C ASN A 288 -17.57 8.12 -18.10
N ARG A 289 -18.16 6.96 -18.35
CA ARG A 289 -18.92 6.69 -19.56
C ARG A 289 -20.14 7.58 -19.67
N GLU A 290 -20.96 7.68 -18.61
CA GLU A 290 -22.15 8.56 -18.59
C GLU A 290 -21.74 10.02 -18.77
N THR A 291 -20.69 10.48 -18.09
CA THR A 291 -20.16 11.86 -18.22
C THR A 291 -19.67 12.15 -19.64
N ASN A 292 -19.03 11.19 -20.32
CA ASN A 292 -18.63 11.32 -21.73
C ASN A 292 -19.86 11.49 -22.64
N THR A 293 -20.92 10.71 -22.40
CA THR A 293 -22.16 10.79 -23.17
C THR A 293 -22.83 12.14 -22.98
N ILE A 294 -22.92 12.64 -21.73
CA ILE A 294 -23.42 13.98 -21.43
C ILE A 294 -22.62 15.04 -22.21
N GLY A 295 -21.28 14.99 -22.13
CA GLY A 295 -20.41 15.93 -22.84
C GLY A 295 -20.57 15.91 -24.36
N SER A 296 -20.84 14.74 -24.96
CA SER A 296 -21.01 14.58 -26.40
C SER A 296 -22.41 14.97 -26.90
N LYS A 297 -23.46 14.75 -26.09
CA LYS A 297 -24.85 15.16 -26.42
C LYS A 297 -25.08 16.65 -26.18
N SER A 298 -24.30 17.25 -25.27
CA SER A 298 -24.49 18.63 -24.88
C SER A 298 -23.87 19.60 -25.89
N ASN A 299 -24.70 20.54 -26.38
CA ASN A 299 -24.26 21.69 -27.22
C ASN A 299 -24.22 22.99 -26.40
N HIS A 300 -24.17 22.90 -25.07
CA HIS A 300 -24.21 24.01 -24.15
C HIS A 300 -22.87 24.12 -23.38
N LEU A 301 -22.18 25.27 -23.54
CA LEU A 301 -20.81 25.44 -23.02
C LEU A 301 -20.70 25.19 -21.51
N THR A 302 -21.65 25.71 -20.72
CA THR A 302 -21.62 25.51 -19.25
C THR A 302 -21.78 24.03 -18.87
N LEU A 303 -22.65 23.30 -19.57
CA LEU A 303 -22.84 21.86 -19.31
C LEU A 303 -21.61 21.05 -19.68
N VAL A 304 -20.96 21.38 -20.81
CA VAL A 304 -19.67 20.77 -21.19
C VAL A 304 -18.58 21.03 -20.15
N ASN A 305 -18.52 22.25 -19.61
CA ASN A 305 -17.54 22.58 -18.55
C ASN A 305 -17.83 21.78 -17.26
N ARG A 306 -19.09 21.59 -16.89
CA ARG A 306 -19.45 20.73 -15.74
C ARG A 306 -19.08 19.26 -15.99
N ALA A 307 -19.29 18.75 -17.20
CA ALA A 307 -18.84 17.40 -17.57
C ALA A 307 -17.32 17.24 -17.46
N LEU A 308 -16.55 18.24 -17.87
CA LEU A 308 -15.09 18.23 -17.72
C LEU A 308 -14.66 18.26 -16.25
N GLU A 309 -15.32 19.08 -15.43
CA GLU A 309 -15.06 19.13 -13.98
C GLU A 309 -15.42 17.80 -13.31
N MET A 310 -16.53 17.18 -13.66
CA MET A 310 -16.93 15.84 -13.21
C MET A 310 -15.84 14.80 -13.53
N LYS A 311 -15.33 14.79 -14.75
CA LYS A 311 -14.25 13.87 -15.17
C LYS A 311 -12.98 14.06 -14.36
N ALA A 312 -12.59 15.31 -14.13
CA ALA A 312 -11.39 15.62 -13.35
C ALA A 312 -11.53 15.11 -11.90
N GLU A 313 -12.72 15.22 -11.32
CA GLU A 313 -12.99 14.72 -9.96
C GLU A 313 -13.04 13.18 -9.92
N LEU A 314 -13.65 12.55 -10.93
CA LEU A 314 -13.68 11.09 -11.06
C LEU A 314 -12.28 10.48 -11.16
N GLU A 315 -11.33 11.12 -11.85
CA GLU A 315 -9.95 10.63 -11.93
C GLU A 315 -9.24 10.71 -10.58
N LYS A 316 -9.45 11.79 -9.80
CA LYS A 316 -8.92 11.89 -8.44
C LYS A 316 -9.48 10.80 -7.52
N ILE A 317 -10.79 10.52 -7.61
CA ILE A 317 -11.43 9.43 -6.87
C ILE A 317 -10.79 8.08 -7.26
N ARG A 318 -10.55 7.86 -8.54
CA ARG A 318 -9.94 6.64 -9.06
C ARG A 318 -8.54 6.40 -8.51
N GLU A 319 -7.70 7.45 -8.48
CA GLU A 319 -6.34 7.37 -7.91
C GLU A 319 -6.36 7.01 -6.42
N GLN A 320 -7.28 7.58 -5.64
CA GLN A 320 -7.41 7.29 -4.21
C GLN A 320 -8.01 5.89 -3.96
N ALA A 321 -9.05 5.52 -4.71
CA ALA A 321 -9.71 4.21 -4.60
C ALA A 321 -8.74 3.05 -4.91
N ALA A 322 -7.72 3.26 -5.76
CA ALA A 322 -6.71 2.27 -6.05
C ALA A 322 -5.87 1.86 -4.82
N ASN A 323 -5.79 2.71 -3.80
CA ASN A 323 -5.03 2.47 -2.57
C ASN A 323 -5.92 1.97 -1.41
N LEU A 324 -7.22 1.79 -1.62
CA LEU A 324 -8.17 1.36 -0.60
C LEU A 324 -8.43 -0.16 -0.71
N GLU A 325 -8.37 -0.85 0.45
CA GLU A 325 -8.67 -2.29 0.60
C GLU A 325 -9.88 -2.51 1.49
#